data_46611329d410d6267d61c486fea8ea76
#
_entry.id   46611329d410d6267d61c486fea8ea76
#
_cell.length_a   1.000
_cell.length_b   1.000
_cell.length_c   1.000
_cell.angle_alpha   90.00
_cell.angle_beta   90.00
_cell.angle_gamma   90.00
#
_symmetry.space_group_name_H-M   'P 1'
#
loop_
_entity.id
_entity.type
_entity.pdbx_description
1 polymer ?
#
loop_
_entity_poly.entity_id
_entity_poly.type
_entity_poly.pdbx_seq_one_letter_code
_entity_poly.pdbx_strand_id
1 'polypeptide(L)'
;MRQIKGWGVRCVSRWTRGASVGDLMKPWKIVVAFLLVIAAFSVSGIVSRFSKPPAPTVEGVAAEAEKSGLTIFTALQEALPAEYDKFMAGYLALAKEGRSAQETTAFIGKNLADIRRRHADALRKADPALVLAVLQAKLDMLELVKANETAQDCGSWIVTGTMTPAMQAKSATYAAPADRFAAAVMRAMGAGEKSAVETSAVTADDWQAIATQFVASGGTAAELKSLAAGAQDPRACEVNQKFLKVLADAPGVSGQRMRAETVRAFVLTGSS
;
A
#
# COMPACT_ATOMS: atom_id res chain seq x y z
N MET A 1 -18.49 29.85 -59.26
CA MET A 1 -17.30 30.59 -59.72
C MET A 1 -16.56 31.19 -58.56
N ARG A 2 -15.39 30.73 -58.26
CA ARG A 2 -14.06 31.25 -57.92
C ARG A 2 -13.29 30.24 -57.13
N GLN A 3 -12.30 29.71 -57.84
CA GLN A 3 -11.17 28.96 -57.25
C GLN A 3 -10.31 29.95 -56.47
N ILE A 4 -9.70 29.48 -55.36
CA ILE A 4 -8.42 29.94 -54.88
C ILE A 4 -7.57 28.73 -54.50
N LYS A 5 -6.49 28.57 -55.31
CA LYS A 5 -5.29 27.73 -55.12
C LYS A 5 -4.64 28.03 -53.75
N GLY A 6 -4.23 27.06 -52.90
CA GLY A 6 -2.98 26.32 -53.11
C GLY A 6 -1.80 27.07 -52.49
N TRP A 7 -1.38 26.68 -51.28
CA TRP A 7 -0.04 26.89 -50.69
C TRP A 7 0.25 25.64 -49.87
N GLY A 8 1.02 24.89 -50.24
CA GLY A 8 2.36 24.58 -50.42
C GLY A 8 3.06 24.25 -49.10
N VAL A 9 2.96 22.95 -48.74
CA VAL A 9 3.67 22.30 -47.63
C VAL A 9 5.13 22.16 -48.00
N ARG A 10 6.03 22.62 -47.14
CA ARG A 10 7.36 22.05 -46.95
C ARG A 10 7.96 22.65 -45.67
N CYS A 11 8.03 21.87 -44.61
CA CYS A 11 9.12 21.87 -43.65
C CYS A 11 8.82 20.80 -42.59
N VAL A 12 9.09 19.57 -42.95
CA VAL A 12 9.27 18.51 -41.97
C VAL A 12 10.49 17.74 -42.41
N SER A 13 11.60 18.06 -41.85
CA SER A 13 12.75 17.15 -41.78
C SER A 13 13.86 17.83 -40.99
N ARG A 14 13.82 17.77 -39.69
CA ARG A 14 15.04 17.88 -38.86
C ARG A 14 14.71 17.74 -37.37
N TRP A 15 14.29 16.56 -36.95
CA TRP A 15 14.40 16.17 -35.55
C TRP A 15 14.58 14.65 -35.45
N THR A 16 15.70 14.19 -35.97
CA THR A 16 16.22 12.89 -35.61
C THR A 16 17.72 13.03 -35.43
N ARG A 17 18.12 13.39 -34.25
CA ARG A 17 19.45 13.00 -33.70
C ARG A 17 19.48 13.24 -32.21
N GLY A 18 19.55 12.15 -31.44
CA GLY A 18 20.26 12.14 -30.18
C GLY A 18 19.44 12.37 -28.92
N ALA A 19 18.45 11.56 -28.68
CA ALA A 19 18.17 11.18 -27.30
C ALA A 19 18.44 9.67 -27.22
N SER A 20 19.53 9.30 -26.61
CA SER A 20 19.84 7.92 -26.34
C SER A 20 18.77 7.39 -25.39
N VAL A 21 18.13 6.29 -25.79
CA VAL A 21 17.12 5.54 -25.03
C VAL A 21 17.69 4.94 -23.73
N GLY A 22 18.87 5.38 -23.31
CA GLY A 22 19.60 4.86 -22.15
C GLY A 22 19.30 5.52 -20.80
N ASP A 23 18.57 6.66 -20.76
CA ASP A 23 18.32 7.39 -19.50
C ASP A 23 16.87 7.37 -19.03
N LEU A 24 15.98 6.68 -19.73
CA LEU A 24 14.60 6.46 -19.31
C LEU A 24 14.55 5.23 -18.40
N MET A 25 14.36 5.53 -17.14
CA MET A 25 13.95 4.62 -16.10
C MET A 25 15.02 3.62 -15.63
N LYS A 26 15.69 4.02 -14.61
CA LYS A 26 16.22 3.09 -13.62
C LYS A 26 15.11 2.75 -12.62
N PRO A 27 14.31 1.70 -12.86
CA PRO A 27 13.26 1.26 -11.91
C PRO A 27 13.86 0.69 -10.63
N TRP A 28 15.17 0.67 -10.52
CA TRP A 28 15.90 0.04 -9.43
C TRP A 28 15.87 0.82 -8.10
N LYS A 29 15.46 2.09 -8.10
CA LYS A 29 15.37 2.85 -6.85
C LYS A 29 14.16 2.49 -5.99
N ILE A 30 13.09 1.96 -6.59
CA ILE A 30 11.91 1.44 -5.86
C ILE A 30 12.24 0.09 -5.21
N VAL A 31 13.02 -0.67 -5.91
CA VAL A 31 13.61 -1.92 -5.49
C VAL A 31 14.60 -1.68 -4.33
N VAL A 32 15.23 -0.52 -4.24
CA VAL A 32 16.25 -0.22 -3.23
C VAL A 32 15.69 -0.10 -1.81
N ALA A 33 14.48 0.41 -1.61
CA ALA A 33 13.88 0.43 -0.26
C ALA A 33 13.45 -0.98 0.21
N PHE A 34 13.06 -1.87 -0.72
CA PHE A 34 12.80 -3.28 -0.45
C PHE A 34 14.04 -4.17 -0.65
N LEU A 35 15.02 -3.72 -1.44
CA LEU A 35 16.24 -4.47 -1.78
C LEU A 35 17.45 -4.13 -0.91
N LEU A 36 17.39 -3.14 -0.03
CA LEU A 36 18.43 -2.98 1.00
C LEU A 36 18.50 -4.22 1.92
N VAL A 37 17.41 -4.96 2.05
CA VAL A 37 17.42 -6.28 2.69
C VAL A 37 18.17 -7.32 1.87
N ILE A 38 18.26 -7.17 0.54
CA ILE A 38 18.88 -8.15 -0.37
C ILE A 38 20.29 -7.71 -0.79
N ALA A 39 20.55 -6.41 -0.88
CA ALA A 39 21.84 -5.88 -1.35
C ALA A 39 22.98 -5.96 -0.29
N ALA A 40 22.66 -6.15 1.00
CA ALA A 40 23.70 -6.38 2.02
C ALA A 40 24.52 -7.67 1.78
N PHE A 41 24.01 -8.59 0.95
CA PHE A 41 24.76 -9.76 0.52
C PHE A 41 25.71 -9.52 -0.67
N SER A 42 25.66 -8.33 -1.29
CA SER A 42 26.39 -8.06 -2.53
C SER A 42 27.53 -7.05 -2.42
N VAL A 43 27.72 -6.36 -1.28
CA VAL A 43 28.76 -5.32 -1.11
C VAL A 43 29.74 -5.69 -0.01
N SER A 44 30.31 -6.86 -0.09
CA SER A 44 31.60 -7.17 0.54
C SER A 44 32.57 -7.62 -0.55
N GLY A 45 32.71 -6.79 -1.55
CA GLY A 45 33.68 -6.98 -2.61
C GLY A 45 35.03 -6.42 -2.21
N ILE A 46 35.76 -7.08 -1.30
CA ILE A 46 37.23 -7.20 -1.33
C ILE A 46 37.58 -8.42 -0.50
N VAL A 47 38.17 -9.42 -1.21
CA VAL A 47 38.93 -10.57 -0.67
C VAL A 47 38.10 -11.64 0.07
N SER A 48 37.45 -12.51 -0.69
CA SER A 48 37.72 -13.94 -0.52
C SER A 48 37.37 -14.69 -1.80
N ARG A 49 38.31 -14.97 -2.60
CA ARG A 49 38.27 -15.99 -3.66
C ARG A 49 37.90 -17.30 -2.97
N PHE A 50 36.79 -17.94 -3.40
CA PHE A 50 36.42 -19.34 -3.13
C PHE A 50 35.38 -19.67 -2.06
N SER A 51 34.58 -18.76 -1.52
CA SER A 51 33.41 -19.21 -0.76
C SER A 51 32.14 -18.70 -1.41
N LYS A 52 31.32 -19.61 -1.94
CA LYS A 52 29.94 -19.29 -2.32
C LYS A 52 29.27 -18.71 -1.07
N PRO A 53 28.63 -17.53 -1.12
CA PRO A 53 27.94 -17.00 0.05
C PRO A 53 26.97 -18.06 0.58
N PRO A 54 26.86 -18.20 1.91
CA PRO A 54 25.93 -19.18 2.50
C PRO A 54 24.52 -18.90 1.97
N ALA A 55 23.77 -19.98 1.73
CA ALA A 55 22.36 -19.84 1.31
C ALA A 55 21.60 -19.03 2.38
N PRO A 56 20.70 -18.12 1.98
CA PRO A 56 19.93 -17.35 2.95
C PRO A 56 19.07 -18.29 3.81
N THR A 57 18.99 -18.00 5.10
CA THR A 57 18.14 -18.71 6.06
C THR A 57 16.98 -17.82 6.49
N VAL A 58 15.93 -18.42 7.08
CA VAL A 58 14.78 -17.68 7.61
C VAL A 58 15.25 -16.65 8.63
N GLU A 59 16.11 -17.08 9.56
CA GLU A 59 16.64 -16.24 10.63
C GLU A 59 17.48 -15.08 10.08
N GLY A 60 18.29 -15.35 9.07
CA GLY A 60 19.10 -14.31 8.41
C GLY A 60 18.26 -13.25 7.72
N VAL A 61 17.20 -13.67 7.03
CA VAL A 61 16.25 -12.74 6.39
C VAL A 61 15.47 -11.94 7.42
N ALA A 62 14.99 -12.58 8.49
CA ALA A 62 14.27 -11.91 9.57
C ALA A 62 15.16 -10.87 10.28
N ALA A 63 16.40 -11.22 10.62
CA ALA A 63 17.35 -10.31 11.25
C ALA A 63 17.69 -9.09 10.36
N GLU A 64 17.82 -9.28 9.05
CA GLU A 64 18.07 -8.17 8.13
C GLU A 64 16.85 -7.28 7.95
N ALA A 65 15.64 -7.85 7.93
CA ALA A 65 14.39 -7.09 7.92
C ALA A 65 14.26 -6.21 9.18
N GLU A 66 14.52 -6.78 10.36
CA GLU A 66 14.51 -6.06 11.63
C GLU A 66 15.55 -4.93 11.66
N LYS A 67 16.78 -5.19 11.24
CA LYS A 67 17.84 -4.20 11.11
C LYS A 67 17.47 -3.06 10.15
N SER A 68 16.69 -3.37 9.10
CA SER A 68 16.17 -2.39 8.16
C SER A 68 14.94 -1.64 8.67
N GLY A 69 14.47 -1.92 9.88
CA GLY A 69 13.29 -1.31 10.48
C GLY A 69 11.96 -1.78 9.89
N LEU A 70 11.95 -2.91 9.18
CA LEU A 70 10.73 -3.50 8.61
C LEU A 70 10.01 -4.33 9.66
N THR A 71 8.82 -3.89 10.03
CA THR A 71 8.01 -4.50 11.10
C THR A 71 6.93 -5.45 10.57
N ILE A 72 6.63 -5.41 9.27
CA ILE A 72 5.60 -6.25 8.64
C ILE A 72 5.90 -7.76 8.79
N PHE A 73 7.17 -8.18 8.68
CA PHE A 73 7.53 -9.60 8.76
C PHE A 73 7.38 -10.13 10.18
N THR A 74 7.81 -9.37 11.17
CA THR A 74 7.59 -9.71 12.59
C THR A 74 6.09 -9.77 12.88
N ALA A 75 5.32 -8.77 12.42
CA ALA A 75 3.87 -8.75 12.59
C ALA A 75 3.19 -9.96 11.91
N LEU A 76 3.63 -10.35 10.72
CA LEU A 76 3.11 -11.52 10.01
C LEU A 76 3.43 -12.81 10.78
N GLN A 77 4.65 -12.96 11.27
CA GLN A 77 5.08 -14.13 12.04
C GLN A 77 4.27 -14.30 13.34
N GLU A 78 4.07 -13.21 14.08
CA GLU A 78 3.31 -13.21 15.34
C GLU A 78 1.82 -13.45 15.13
N ALA A 79 1.25 -12.81 14.12
CA ALA A 79 -0.18 -12.78 13.88
C ALA A 79 -0.69 -14.00 13.10
N LEU A 80 0.02 -14.41 12.04
CA LEU A 80 -0.35 -15.44 11.08
C LEU A 80 0.84 -16.37 10.78
N PRO A 81 1.34 -17.14 11.76
CA PRO A 81 2.59 -17.91 11.64
C PRO A 81 2.59 -18.90 10.47
N ALA A 82 1.46 -19.58 10.19
CA ALA A 82 1.39 -20.50 9.06
C ALA A 82 1.51 -19.80 7.68
N GLU A 83 1.05 -18.56 7.58
CA GLU A 83 1.25 -17.75 6.37
C GLU A 83 2.69 -17.24 6.26
N TYR A 84 3.29 -16.87 7.38
CA TYR A 84 4.71 -16.50 7.44
C TYR A 84 5.60 -17.63 6.96
N ASP A 85 5.39 -18.86 7.47
CA ASP A 85 6.18 -20.03 7.09
C ASP A 85 6.08 -20.31 5.57
N LYS A 86 4.88 -20.27 5.02
CA LYS A 86 4.65 -20.42 3.56
C LYS A 86 5.34 -19.32 2.76
N PHE A 87 5.22 -18.09 3.21
CA PHE A 87 5.86 -16.94 2.57
C PHE A 87 7.38 -17.10 2.58
N MET A 88 7.98 -17.42 3.71
CA MET A 88 9.43 -17.59 3.85
C MET A 88 9.95 -18.77 3.04
N ALA A 89 9.24 -19.89 3.01
CA ALA A 89 9.60 -21.04 2.18
C ALA A 89 9.66 -20.68 0.70
N GLY A 90 8.66 -19.97 0.20
CA GLY A 90 8.64 -19.49 -1.19
C GLY A 90 9.73 -18.47 -1.49
N TYR A 91 9.96 -17.53 -0.60
CA TYR A 91 11.03 -16.54 -0.72
C TYR A 91 12.42 -17.20 -0.80
N LEU A 92 12.71 -18.16 0.10
CA LEU A 92 13.98 -18.89 0.12
C LEU A 92 14.17 -19.77 -1.12
N ALA A 93 13.08 -20.31 -1.68
CA ALA A 93 13.15 -21.07 -2.94
C ALA A 93 13.62 -20.17 -4.10
N LEU A 94 13.02 -18.95 -4.24
CA LEU A 94 13.46 -17.99 -5.24
C LEU A 94 14.92 -17.57 -5.07
N ALA A 95 15.35 -17.35 -3.83
CA ALA A 95 16.73 -16.98 -3.54
C ALA A 95 17.71 -18.11 -3.90
N LYS A 96 17.34 -19.38 -3.65
CA LYS A 96 18.16 -20.56 -4.05
C LYS A 96 18.23 -20.72 -5.57
N GLU A 97 17.15 -20.39 -6.28
CA GLU A 97 17.10 -20.41 -7.75
C GLU A 97 17.86 -19.24 -8.39
N GLY A 98 18.29 -18.25 -7.61
CA GLY A 98 18.97 -17.07 -8.10
C GLY A 98 18.07 -16.15 -8.92
N ARG A 99 16.76 -16.11 -8.59
CA ARG A 99 15.79 -15.25 -9.27
C ARG A 99 16.16 -13.77 -9.17
N SER A 100 15.74 -13.01 -10.16
CA SER A 100 15.99 -11.57 -10.22
C SER A 100 15.30 -10.82 -9.09
N ALA A 101 15.82 -9.64 -8.77
CA ALA A 101 15.20 -8.74 -7.81
C ALA A 101 13.76 -8.37 -8.17
N GLN A 102 13.46 -8.25 -9.47
CA GLN A 102 12.11 -7.95 -9.96
C GLN A 102 11.15 -9.10 -9.68
N GLU A 103 11.56 -10.36 -9.95
CA GLU A 103 10.75 -11.55 -9.66
C GLU A 103 10.50 -11.70 -8.16
N THR A 104 11.54 -11.45 -7.35
CA THR A 104 11.43 -11.48 -5.88
C THR A 104 10.46 -10.41 -5.36
N THR A 105 10.54 -9.18 -5.88
CA THR A 105 9.61 -8.10 -5.51
C THR A 105 8.17 -8.44 -5.92
N ALA A 106 7.97 -8.97 -7.11
CA ALA A 106 6.65 -9.40 -7.58
C ALA A 106 6.08 -10.53 -6.71
N PHE A 107 6.92 -11.50 -6.32
CA PHE A 107 6.53 -12.56 -5.39
C PHE A 107 6.08 -12.00 -4.04
N ILE A 108 6.87 -11.10 -3.42
CA ILE A 108 6.54 -10.47 -2.14
C ILE A 108 5.19 -9.75 -2.24
N GLY A 109 5.04 -8.87 -3.24
CA GLY A 109 3.81 -8.11 -3.44
C GLY A 109 2.59 -8.99 -3.61
N LYS A 110 2.68 -10.01 -4.48
CA LYS A 110 1.59 -10.96 -4.73
C LYS A 110 1.22 -11.74 -3.47
N ASN A 111 2.19 -12.30 -2.74
CA ASN A 111 1.89 -13.10 -1.56
C ASN A 111 1.27 -12.28 -0.43
N LEU A 112 1.78 -11.07 -0.16
CA LEU A 112 1.18 -10.18 0.84
C LEU A 112 -0.23 -9.76 0.43
N ALA A 113 -0.50 -9.54 -0.86
CA ALA A 113 -1.84 -9.26 -1.36
C ALA A 113 -2.77 -10.47 -1.19
N ASP A 114 -2.28 -11.68 -1.47
CA ASP A 114 -3.03 -12.92 -1.32
C ASP A 114 -3.36 -13.20 0.17
N ILE A 115 -2.41 -12.99 1.08
CA ILE A 115 -2.63 -13.09 2.54
C ILE A 115 -3.72 -12.12 2.96
N ARG A 116 -3.62 -10.86 2.58
CA ARG A 116 -4.63 -9.85 2.90
C ARG A 116 -6.02 -10.25 2.42
N ARG A 117 -6.16 -10.72 1.19
CA ARG A 117 -7.45 -11.17 0.65
C ARG A 117 -8.05 -12.33 1.43
N ARG A 118 -7.23 -13.34 1.78
CA ARG A 118 -7.71 -14.50 2.52
C ARG A 118 -8.19 -14.17 3.92
N HIS A 119 -7.54 -13.22 4.59
CA HIS A 119 -7.80 -12.88 6.00
C HIS A 119 -8.56 -11.57 6.19
N ALA A 120 -9.02 -10.91 5.10
CA ALA A 120 -9.72 -9.63 5.19
C ALA A 120 -10.98 -9.69 6.08
N ASP A 121 -11.73 -10.78 6.04
CA ASP A 121 -12.96 -10.93 6.82
C ASP A 121 -12.70 -11.04 8.33
N ALA A 122 -11.50 -11.46 8.74
CA ALA A 122 -11.10 -11.49 10.14
C ALA A 122 -11.08 -10.08 10.78
N LEU A 123 -10.89 -9.03 9.99
CA LEU A 123 -10.93 -7.65 10.47
C LEU A 123 -12.25 -7.27 11.15
N ARG A 124 -13.36 -7.91 10.74
CA ARG A 124 -14.68 -7.70 11.39
C ARG A 124 -14.74 -8.26 12.80
N LYS A 125 -13.89 -9.23 13.11
CA LYS A 125 -13.82 -9.93 14.40
C LYS A 125 -12.64 -9.45 15.25
N ALA A 126 -11.80 -8.57 14.71
CA ALA A 126 -10.62 -8.06 15.39
C ALA A 126 -10.99 -7.14 16.56
N ASP A 127 -10.08 -7.06 17.53
CA ASP A 127 -10.19 -6.09 18.62
C ASP A 127 -10.36 -4.67 18.04
N PRO A 128 -11.38 -3.90 18.49
CA PRO A 128 -11.63 -2.54 18.02
C PRO A 128 -10.42 -1.61 18.13
N ALA A 129 -9.56 -1.79 19.14
CA ALA A 129 -8.35 -0.98 19.28
C ALA A 129 -7.33 -1.28 18.19
N LEU A 130 -7.18 -2.54 17.77
CA LEU A 130 -6.30 -2.90 16.66
C LEU A 130 -6.83 -2.40 15.32
N VAL A 131 -8.14 -2.45 15.10
CA VAL A 131 -8.78 -1.86 13.91
C VAL A 131 -8.58 -0.34 13.87
N LEU A 132 -8.72 0.33 15.01
CA LEU A 132 -8.44 1.77 15.13
C LEU A 132 -6.98 2.09 14.83
N ALA A 133 -6.04 1.27 15.31
CA ALA A 133 -4.61 1.44 15.01
C ALA A 133 -4.32 1.33 13.49
N VAL A 134 -4.99 0.44 12.77
CA VAL A 134 -4.90 0.37 11.29
C VAL A 134 -5.40 1.66 10.66
N LEU A 135 -6.56 2.16 11.10
CA LEU A 135 -7.15 3.39 10.58
C LEU A 135 -6.23 4.59 10.83
N GLN A 136 -5.64 4.66 12.04
CA GLN A 136 -4.69 5.73 12.40
C GLN A 136 -3.44 5.68 11.52
N ALA A 137 -2.85 4.50 11.32
CA ALA A 137 -1.69 4.34 10.43
C ALA A 137 -2.02 4.73 8.97
N LYS A 138 -3.27 4.47 8.52
CA LYS A 138 -3.73 4.93 7.21
C LYS A 138 -3.88 6.44 7.14
N LEU A 139 -4.37 7.08 8.20
CA LEU A 139 -4.47 8.54 8.32
C LEU A 139 -3.09 9.20 8.29
N ASP A 140 -2.14 8.69 9.07
CA ASP A 140 -0.76 9.20 9.10
C ASP A 140 -0.12 9.14 7.69
N MET A 141 -0.34 8.02 6.99
CA MET A 141 0.14 7.88 5.62
C MET A 141 -0.58 8.85 4.67
N LEU A 142 -1.89 9.05 4.82
CA LEU A 142 -2.66 10.00 4.01
C LEU A 142 -2.21 11.44 4.22
N GLU A 143 -1.90 11.85 5.44
CA GLU A 143 -1.34 13.17 5.73
C GLU A 143 0.02 13.38 5.05
N LEU A 144 0.88 12.36 5.09
CA LEU A 144 2.16 12.40 4.39
C LEU A 144 2.00 12.49 2.87
N VAL A 145 1.08 11.70 2.29
CA VAL A 145 0.80 11.74 0.85
C VAL A 145 0.25 13.10 0.46
N LYS A 146 -0.70 13.65 1.21
CA LYS A 146 -1.28 14.98 0.98
C LYS A 146 -0.22 16.09 1.02
N ALA A 147 0.78 15.97 1.88
CA ALA A 147 1.86 16.95 1.99
C ALA A 147 2.88 16.89 0.84
N ASN A 148 3.00 15.76 0.15
CA ASN A 148 4.07 15.51 -0.82
C ASN A 148 3.60 15.32 -2.26
N GLU A 149 2.29 15.12 -2.48
CA GLU A 149 1.72 14.80 -3.80
C GLU A 149 0.65 15.81 -4.22
N THR A 150 0.31 15.77 -5.51
CA THR A 150 -0.82 16.55 -6.02
C THR A 150 -2.15 16.03 -5.46
N ALA A 151 -3.19 16.87 -5.45
CA ALA A 151 -4.53 16.43 -5.04
C ALA A 151 -5.04 15.24 -5.88
N GLN A 152 -4.68 15.19 -7.17
CA GLN A 152 -5.04 14.10 -8.06
C GLN A 152 -4.31 12.80 -7.72
N ASP A 153 -2.99 12.84 -7.47
CA ASP A 153 -2.22 11.64 -7.08
C ASP A 153 -2.69 11.12 -5.73
N CYS A 154 -2.90 12.01 -4.76
CA CYS A 154 -3.45 11.66 -3.46
C CYS A 154 -4.85 11.05 -3.58
N GLY A 155 -5.75 11.64 -4.38
CA GLY A 155 -7.09 11.14 -4.64
C GLY A 155 -7.07 9.76 -5.31
N SER A 156 -6.21 9.58 -6.30
CA SER A 156 -6.02 8.29 -6.94
C SER A 156 -5.56 7.22 -5.95
N TRP A 157 -4.51 7.52 -5.17
CA TRP A 157 -3.96 6.57 -4.19
C TRP A 157 -4.96 6.19 -3.10
N ILE A 158 -5.69 7.14 -2.52
CA ILE A 158 -6.62 6.83 -1.43
C ILE A 158 -7.77 5.93 -1.89
N VAL A 159 -8.20 6.07 -3.13
CA VAL A 159 -9.30 5.29 -3.71
C VAL A 159 -8.84 3.93 -4.21
N THR A 160 -7.69 3.86 -4.91
CA THR A 160 -7.22 2.62 -5.54
C THR A 160 -6.30 1.80 -4.66
N GLY A 161 -5.70 2.39 -3.63
CA GLY A 161 -4.66 1.78 -2.82
C GLY A 161 -3.32 1.62 -3.56
N THR A 162 -3.22 2.06 -4.81
CA THR A 162 -2.03 1.88 -5.66
C THR A 162 -1.22 3.16 -5.73
N MET A 163 0.10 3.04 -5.52
CA MET A 163 1.01 4.18 -5.66
C MET A 163 1.06 4.67 -7.10
N THR A 164 0.86 5.98 -7.30
CA THR A 164 1.03 6.59 -8.62
C THR A 164 2.50 6.60 -9.05
N PRO A 165 2.83 6.80 -10.34
CA PRO A 165 4.23 6.91 -10.77
C PRO A 165 5.01 8.01 -10.03
N ALA A 166 4.36 9.13 -9.68
CA ALA A 166 4.95 10.20 -8.88
C ALA A 166 5.33 9.73 -7.47
N MET A 167 4.43 9.02 -6.80
CA MET A 167 4.68 8.40 -5.49
C MET A 167 5.75 7.33 -5.57
N GLN A 168 5.75 6.51 -6.62
CA GLN A 168 6.77 5.47 -6.84
C GLN A 168 8.17 6.08 -6.93
N ALA A 169 8.31 7.21 -7.61
CA ALA A 169 9.59 7.93 -7.70
C ALA A 169 10.10 8.43 -6.33
N LYS A 170 9.20 8.61 -5.36
CA LYS A 170 9.47 9.03 -3.97
C LYS A 170 9.28 7.88 -2.96
N SER A 171 9.34 6.63 -3.39
CA SER A 171 9.00 5.44 -2.57
C SER A 171 9.70 5.39 -1.22
N ALA A 172 10.94 5.89 -1.11
CA ALA A 172 11.68 5.95 0.14
C ALA A 172 10.96 6.81 1.22
N THR A 173 10.25 7.87 0.81
CA THR A 173 9.47 8.72 1.71
C THR A 173 8.31 7.95 2.34
N TYR A 174 7.72 7.01 1.60
CA TYR A 174 6.53 6.27 2.01
C TYR A 174 6.82 4.91 2.62
N ALA A 175 8.06 4.41 2.55
CA ALA A 175 8.42 3.06 2.96
C ALA A 175 8.07 2.75 4.43
N ALA A 176 8.53 3.57 5.37
CA ALA A 176 8.28 3.33 6.79
C ALA A 176 6.80 3.50 7.20
N PRO A 177 6.05 4.54 6.74
CA PRO A 177 4.61 4.61 6.99
C PRO A 177 3.82 3.45 6.37
N ALA A 178 4.19 3.00 5.15
CA ALA A 178 3.57 1.85 4.51
C ALA A 178 3.82 0.55 5.27
N ASP A 179 5.03 0.36 5.80
CA ASP A 179 5.38 -0.79 6.64
C ASP A 179 4.55 -0.79 7.94
N ARG A 180 4.46 0.34 8.64
CA ARG A 180 3.63 0.47 9.85
C ARG A 180 2.16 0.15 9.58
N PHE A 181 1.60 0.69 8.49
CA PHE A 181 0.24 0.37 8.08
C PHE A 181 0.06 -1.13 7.80
N ALA A 182 0.96 -1.72 7.02
CA ALA A 182 0.92 -3.14 6.69
C ALA A 182 1.06 -4.03 7.93
N ALA A 183 1.97 -3.71 8.85
CA ALA A 183 2.13 -4.42 10.11
C ALA A 183 0.89 -4.33 11.01
N ALA A 184 0.26 -3.16 11.10
CA ALA A 184 -1.00 -2.99 11.84
C ALA A 184 -2.11 -3.86 11.24
N VAL A 185 -2.22 -3.92 9.90
CA VAL A 185 -3.18 -4.80 9.20
C VAL A 185 -2.95 -6.26 9.56
N MET A 186 -1.70 -6.75 9.53
CA MET A 186 -1.39 -8.15 9.88
C MET A 186 -1.81 -8.48 11.31
N ARG A 187 -1.47 -7.61 12.27
CA ARG A 187 -1.85 -7.80 13.68
C ARG A 187 -3.36 -7.84 13.88
N ALA A 188 -4.09 -6.92 13.24
CA ALA A 188 -5.54 -6.88 13.34
C ALA A 188 -6.20 -8.14 12.72
N MET A 189 -5.73 -8.59 11.56
CA MET A 189 -6.19 -9.82 10.92
C MET A 189 -5.91 -11.04 11.81
N GLY A 190 -4.68 -11.19 12.32
CA GLY A 190 -4.33 -12.31 13.18
C GLY A 190 -5.11 -12.35 14.50
N ALA A 191 -5.45 -11.19 15.08
CA ALA A 191 -6.31 -11.11 16.24
C ALA A 191 -7.75 -11.54 15.90
N GLY A 192 -8.26 -11.11 14.75
CA GLY A 192 -9.60 -11.52 14.30
C GLY A 192 -9.72 -13.01 13.98
N GLU A 193 -8.66 -13.64 13.45
CA GLU A 193 -8.63 -15.10 13.24
C GLU A 193 -8.71 -15.90 14.55
N LYS A 194 -8.15 -15.34 15.62
CA LYS A 194 -8.16 -15.96 16.96
C LYS A 194 -9.43 -15.62 17.75
N SER A 195 -10.25 -14.70 17.25
CA SER A 195 -11.46 -14.23 17.94
C SER A 195 -12.63 -15.19 17.69
N ALA A 196 -13.32 -15.57 18.76
CA ALA A 196 -14.60 -16.28 18.69
C ALA A 196 -15.82 -15.33 18.54
N VAL A 197 -15.60 -14.01 18.55
CA VAL A 197 -16.68 -13.03 18.52
C VAL A 197 -17.15 -12.84 17.08
N GLU A 198 -18.43 -13.13 16.82
CA GLU A 198 -19.06 -12.70 15.57
C GLU A 198 -19.47 -11.25 15.68
N THR A 199 -18.97 -10.42 14.76
CA THR A 199 -19.46 -9.06 14.59
C THR A 199 -20.57 -9.03 13.53
N SER A 200 -21.70 -8.43 13.88
CA SER A 200 -22.78 -8.20 12.92
C SER A 200 -22.30 -7.31 11.78
N ALA A 201 -22.82 -7.56 10.59
CA ALA A 201 -22.56 -6.72 9.42
C ALA A 201 -22.97 -5.26 9.66
N VAL A 202 -22.35 -4.34 8.95
CA VAL A 202 -22.74 -2.93 8.92
C VAL A 202 -24.18 -2.81 8.43
N THR A 203 -24.97 -2.01 9.10
CA THR A 203 -26.38 -1.73 8.82
C THR A 203 -26.56 -0.35 8.19
N ALA A 204 -27.75 -0.08 7.67
CA ALA A 204 -28.12 1.27 7.20
C ALA A 204 -28.05 2.31 8.33
N ASP A 205 -28.41 1.90 9.56
CA ASP A 205 -28.38 2.78 10.74
C ASP A 205 -26.94 3.14 11.12
N ASP A 206 -25.99 2.22 10.97
CA ASP A 206 -24.57 2.52 11.20
C ASP A 206 -24.06 3.59 10.22
N TRP A 207 -24.42 3.45 8.92
CA TRP A 207 -24.11 4.45 7.91
C TRP A 207 -24.74 5.79 8.22
N GLN A 208 -26.01 5.80 8.63
CA GLN A 208 -26.74 7.04 8.97
C GLN A 208 -26.09 7.73 10.19
N ALA A 209 -25.66 6.96 11.19
CA ALA A 209 -24.99 7.50 12.37
C ALA A 209 -23.66 8.19 11.98
N ILE A 210 -22.82 7.54 11.15
CA ILE A 210 -21.56 8.12 10.69
C ILE A 210 -21.78 9.31 9.76
N ALA A 211 -22.77 9.24 8.87
CA ALA A 211 -23.12 10.38 7.98
C ALA A 211 -23.56 11.60 8.80
N THR A 212 -24.37 11.39 9.84
CA THR A 212 -24.80 12.46 10.74
C THR A 212 -23.60 13.08 11.48
N GLN A 213 -22.70 12.26 11.98
CA GLN A 213 -21.49 12.74 12.66
C GLN A 213 -20.57 13.49 11.69
N PHE A 214 -20.43 13.00 10.44
CA PHE A 214 -19.66 13.67 9.39
C PHE A 214 -20.20 15.08 9.13
N VAL A 215 -21.52 15.25 8.99
CA VAL A 215 -22.14 16.55 8.80
C VAL A 215 -21.98 17.44 10.04
N ALA A 216 -22.15 16.88 11.25
CA ALA A 216 -21.96 17.62 12.50
C ALA A 216 -20.52 18.13 12.69
N SER A 217 -19.51 17.43 12.13
CA SER A 217 -18.10 17.85 12.13
C SER A 217 -17.72 18.78 10.98
N GLY A 218 -18.70 19.39 10.29
CA GLY A 218 -18.48 20.35 9.22
C GLY A 218 -18.32 19.71 7.83
N GLY A 219 -18.66 18.44 7.68
CA GLY A 219 -18.81 17.82 6.37
C GLY A 219 -20.14 18.18 5.72
N THR A 220 -20.28 17.90 4.42
CA THR A 220 -21.50 18.16 3.65
C THR A 220 -22.06 16.90 3.01
N ALA A 221 -23.37 16.88 2.70
CA ALA A 221 -23.97 15.80 1.94
C ALA A 221 -23.36 15.65 0.52
N ALA A 222 -22.86 16.73 -0.06
CA ALA A 222 -22.15 16.69 -1.34
C ALA A 222 -20.80 15.97 -1.23
N GLU A 223 -20.06 16.20 -0.14
CA GLU A 223 -18.81 15.49 0.14
C GLU A 223 -19.04 14.00 0.38
N LEU A 224 -20.12 13.61 1.10
CA LEU A 224 -20.45 12.18 1.24
C LEU A 224 -20.77 11.52 -0.11
N LYS A 225 -21.42 12.24 -1.03
CA LYS A 225 -21.62 11.73 -2.40
C LYS A 225 -20.32 11.61 -3.18
N SER A 226 -19.35 12.50 -2.95
CA SER A 226 -18.06 12.45 -3.63
C SER A 226 -17.20 11.26 -3.20
N LEU A 227 -17.38 10.71 -1.99
CA LEU A 227 -16.76 9.44 -1.59
C LEU A 227 -17.13 8.30 -2.55
N ALA A 228 -18.37 8.30 -3.05
CA ALA A 228 -18.84 7.31 -4.02
C ALA A 228 -18.33 7.58 -5.45
N ALA A 229 -17.96 8.83 -5.79
CA ALA A 229 -17.39 9.19 -7.09
C ALA A 229 -15.92 8.73 -7.25
N GLY A 230 -15.27 8.40 -6.15
CA GLY A 230 -13.93 7.84 -6.13
C GLY A 230 -12.85 8.82 -6.62
N ALA A 231 -11.84 8.31 -7.32
CA ALA A 231 -10.67 9.06 -7.77
C ALA A 231 -10.96 10.19 -8.78
N GLN A 232 -12.17 10.23 -9.33
CA GLN A 232 -12.59 11.26 -10.29
C GLN A 232 -12.92 12.62 -9.64
N ASP A 233 -13.22 12.61 -8.33
CA ASP A 233 -13.44 13.87 -7.61
C ASP A 233 -12.08 14.49 -7.23
N PRO A 234 -11.78 15.73 -7.66
CA PRO A 234 -10.51 16.39 -7.32
C PRO A 234 -10.33 16.61 -5.81
N ARG A 235 -11.41 16.51 -5.03
CA ARG A 235 -11.40 16.62 -3.57
C ARG A 235 -11.29 15.27 -2.88
N ALA A 236 -11.17 14.16 -3.62
CA ALA A 236 -11.18 12.81 -3.05
C ALA A 236 -10.21 12.65 -1.88
N CYS A 237 -9.01 13.23 -1.98
CA CYS A 237 -8.00 13.21 -0.91
C CYS A 237 -8.53 13.87 0.37
N GLU A 238 -9.02 15.09 0.27
CA GLU A 238 -9.49 15.89 1.40
C GLU A 238 -10.73 15.29 2.06
N VAL A 239 -11.70 14.89 1.24
CA VAL A 239 -12.96 14.32 1.72
C VAL A 239 -12.73 12.98 2.42
N ASN A 240 -11.87 12.12 1.85
CA ASN A 240 -11.50 10.87 2.52
C ASN A 240 -10.78 11.12 3.85
N GLN A 241 -9.85 12.09 3.92
CA GLN A 241 -9.19 12.44 5.17
C GLN A 241 -10.20 12.87 6.24
N LYS A 242 -11.13 13.77 5.89
CA LYS A 242 -12.19 14.21 6.79
C LYS A 242 -13.07 13.03 7.26
N PHE A 243 -13.48 12.18 6.32
CA PHE A 243 -14.30 11.00 6.63
C PHE A 243 -13.58 10.01 7.57
N LEU A 244 -12.31 9.71 7.29
CA LEU A 244 -11.54 8.79 8.12
C LEU A 244 -11.28 9.34 9.54
N LYS A 245 -11.09 10.66 9.70
CA LYS A 245 -10.98 11.30 11.02
C LYS A 245 -12.30 11.14 11.80
N VAL A 246 -13.43 11.45 11.17
CA VAL A 246 -14.74 11.25 11.78
C VAL A 246 -14.94 9.79 12.20
N LEU A 247 -14.55 8.88 11.34
CA LEU A 247 -14.67 7.44 11.61
C LEU A 247 -13.75 6.98 12.73
N ALA A 248 -12.54 7.53 12.86
CA ALA A 248 -11.63 7.24 13.97
C ALA A 248 -12.25 7.64 15.32
N ASP A 249 -12.92 8.79 15.36
CA ASP A 249 -13.52 9.36 16.57
C ASP A 249 -14.95 8.83 16.84
N ALA A 250 -15.53 8.07 15.91
CA ALA A 250 -16.93 7.59 16.03
C ALA A 250 -17.11 6.66 17.24
N PRO A 251 -17.99 6.97 18.19
CA PRO A 251 -18.20 6.17 19.38
C PRO A 251 -19.09 4.93 19.11
N GLY A 252 -19.08 4.03 20.09
CA GLY A 252 -20.05 2.93 20.18
C GLY A 252 -19.90 1.85 19.12
N VAL A 253 -20.89 0.98 19.06
CA VAL A 253 -20.88 -0.22 18.20
C VAL A 253 -20.93 0.14 16.71
N SER A 254 -21.71 1.16 16.34
CA SER A 254 -21.76 1.64 14.94
C SER A 254 -20.40 2.12 14.45
N GLY A 255 -19.67 2.91 15.26
CA GLY A 255 -18.33 3.34 14.93
C GLY A 255 -17.35 2.16 14.78
N GLN A 256 -17.45 1.17 15.69
CA GLN A 256 -16.59 -0.03 15.62
C GLN A 256 -16.85 -0.84 14.34
N ARG A 257 -18.12 -1.13 14.00
CA ARG A 257 -18.50 -1.86 12.78
C ARG A 257 -18.05 -1.12 11.52
N MET A 258 -18.29 0.18 11.47
CA MET A 258 -17.91 1.01 10.33
C MET A 258 -16.38 1.09 10.15
N ARG A 259 -15.60 1.19 11.23
CA ARG A 259 -14.14 1.12 11.16
C ARG A 259 -13.67 -0.21 10.59
N ALA A 260 -14.18 -1.32 11.12
CA ALA A 260 -13.80 -2.66 10.68
C ALA A 260 -14.09 -2.87 9.18
N GLU A 261 -15.28 -2.47 8.71
CA GLU A 261 -15.64 -2.59 7.31
C GLU A 261 -14.82 -1.66 6.40
N THR A 262 -14.55 -0.42 6.83
CA THR A 262 -13.71 0.52 6.07
C THR A 262 -12.27 0.02 5.96
N VAL A 263 -11.69 -0.49 7.04
CA VAL A 263 -10.35 -1.07 7.03
C VAL A 263 -10.32 -2.32 6.12
N ARG A 264 -11.33 -3.17 6.21
CA ARG A 264 -11.48 -4.33 5.32
C ARG A 264 -11.52 -3.92 3.86
N ALA A 265 -12.27 -2.88 3.51
CA ALA A 265 -12.33 -2.37 2.14
C ALA A 265 -10.95 -1.89 1.65
N PHE A 266 -10.17 -1.17 2.48
CA PHE A 266 -8.81 -0.76 2.12
C PHE A 266 -7.88 -1.94 1.87
N VAL A 267 -8.00 -2.99 2.66
CA VAL A 267 -7.19 -4.22 2.53
C VAL A 267 -7.49 -4.93 1.21
N LEU A 268 -8.72 -4.90 0.76
CA LEU A 268 -9.14 -5.54 -0.49
C LEU A 268 -8.80 -4.71 -1.73
N THR A 269 -8.93 -3.38 -1.70
CA THR A 269 -8.68 -2.52 -2.86
C THR A 269 -7.19 -2.47 -3.26
N GLY A 270 -6.26 -2.44 -2.32
CA GLY A 270 -4.82 -2.43 -2.59
C GLY A 270 -4.23 -3.79 -3.01
N SER A 271 -5.05 -4.76 -3.38
CA SER A 271 -4.65 -6.16 -3.62
C SER A 271 -4.69 -6.57 -5.11
N SER A 272 -4.94 -5.61 -6.02
CA SER A 272 -4.99 -5.85 -7.47
C SER A 272 -3.64 -5.72 -8.16
#